data_e856247445dc689ca111efe012d8b15f
#
_entry.id   e856247445dc689ca111efe012d8b15f
#
_cell.length_a   1.000
_cell.length_b   1.000
_cell.length_c   1.000
_cell.angle_alpha   90.00
_cell.angle_beta   90.00
_cell.angle_gamma   90.00
#
_symmetry.space_group_name_H-M   'P 1'
#
loop_
_entity.id
_entity.type
_entity.pdbx_description
1 polymer ?
#
loop_
_entity_poly.entity_id
_entity_poly.type
_entity_poly.pdbx_seq_one_letter_code
_entity_poly.pdbx_strand_id
1 'polypeptide(L)'
;MFDSSFRRTVIWLAMGVLLTGCQSGAEVSPATTPNRTSRTIEHAMGSVEVPVSPQRVVVLDTAPLDAALALGVKPVGTIVYRQSPDYLGDRTEGIEIIGDGNKPNLEAVLNLQPDLILGSKIGAGELYTQLSQIAPTVLTEGSGRAGDWPENLQLYAEALGQSTAAEQLLADYRQRVRQLQAAIDQPQALEISVVIVPKDIVRAFTTGSFAGSVLQDIGFSRPPAQDDPDGYVARLSAESLEALDGDYVFLIYSTYRPGGTSKAAFVTHPIWSQLQAVQQDRVCEVDGAVWVAGRSILAAKQILTDIEACLTRTSPQIRNSRSEG
;
A
#
# COMPACT_ATOMS: atom_id res chain seq x y z
N MET A 1 -25.86 -17.37 -89.39
CA MET A 1 -27.19 -17.34 -90.00
C MET A 1 -27.84 -16.08 -89.50
N PHE A 2 -27.91 -15.09 -90.42
CA PHE A 2 -28.89 -14.02 -90.52
C PHE A 2 -29.27 -13.18 -89.25
N ASP A 3 -29.49 -11.92 -89.23
CA ASP A 3 -29.22 -10.80 -90.17
C ASP A 3 -29.70 -9.51 -89.48
N SER A 4 -29.02 -8.48 -89.80
CA SER A 4 -29.40 -7.14 -90.18
C SER A 4 -30.34 -6.29 -89.27
N SER A 5 -29.78 -5.25 -88.84
CA SER A 5 -29.99 -3.83 -89.28
C SER A 5 -31.38 -3.19 -89.01
N PHE A 6 -31.38 -2.04 -88.42
CA PHE A 6 -31.75 -0.78 -89.12
C PHE A 6 -31.66 0.45 -88.20
N ARG A 7 -30.88 1.38 -88.61
CA ARG A 7 -30.84 2.83 -88.34
C ARG A 7 -32.18 3.46 -88.00
N ARG A 8 -32.12 4.42 -87.06
CA ARG A 8 -32.62 5.78 -87.30
C ARG A 8 -32.13 6.81 -86.27
N THR A 9 -31.41 7.74 -86.83
CA THR A 9 -30.98 9.01 -86.25
C THR A 9 -32.19 9.89 -85.99
N VAL A 10 -32.29 10.52 -84.76
CA VAL A 10 -33.03 11.77 -84.55
C VAL A 10 -32.22 12.60 -83.64
N ILE A 11 -31.75 13.73 -84.16
CA ILE A 11 -31.12 14.85 -83.45
C ILE A 11 -32.27 15.67 -82.84
N TRP A 12 -32.18 15.94 -81.53
CA TRP A 12 -32.81 17.09 -80.93
C TRP A 12 -31.86 17.79 -79.98
N LEU A 13 -31.57 19.05 -80.32
CA LEU A 13 -30.94 20.06 -79.51
C LEU A 13 -31.92 20.43 -78.39
N ALA A 14 -31.43 20.62 -77.17
CA ALA A 14 -31.83 21.74 -76.29
C ALA A 14 -31.16 21.70 -74.95
N MET A 15 -30.41 22.72 -74.74
CA MET A 15 -30.54 23.63 -73.61
C MET A 15 -30.01 23.17 -72.26
N GLY A 16 -28.83 23.67 -71.99
CA GLY A 16 -28.15 23.53 -70.68
C GLY A 16 -28.89 24.19 -69.54
N VAL A 17 -28.86 23.49 -68.39
CA VAL A 17 -29.02 24.11 -67.08
C VAL A 17 -27.84 23.64 -66.25
N LEU A 18 -26.93 24.58 -66.04
CA LEU A 18 -25.86 24.48 -65.03
C LEU A 18 -26.46 24.54 -63.64
N LEU A 19 -26.62 23.41 -62.95
CA LEU A 19 -26.85 23.35 -61.49
C LEU A 19 -25.50 23.15 -60.81
N THR A 20 -24.91 24.24 -60.35
CA THR A 20 -23.81 24.26 -59.38
C THR A 20 -24.36 23.77 -58.05
N GLY A 21 -24.20 22.47 -57.79
CA GLY A 21 -24.41 21.91 -56.46
C GLY A 21 -23.25 22.26 -55.56
N CYS A 22 -23.46 23.17 -54.60
CA CYS A 22 -22.58 23.34 -53.46
C CYS A 22 -22.63 22.07 -52.62
N GLN A 23 -21.60 21.23 -52.74
CA GLN A 23 -21.30 20.22 -51.72
C GLN A 23 -20.74 20.93 -50.49
N SER A 24 -21.62 21.21 -49.50
CA SER A 24 -21.21 21.54 -48.16
C SER A 24 -20.59 20.26 -47.55
N GLY A 25 -19.27 20.15 -47.61
CA GLY A 25 -18.53 19.18 -46.80
C GLY A 25 -18.78 19.54 -45.35
N ALA A 26 -19.60 18.74 -44.69
CA ALA A 26 -19.64 18.74 -43.22
C ALA A 26 -18.29 18.25 -42.74
N GLU A 27 -17.40 19.16 -42.35
CA GLU A 27 -16.25 18.82 -41.51
C GLU A 27 -16.80 18.20 -40.23
N VAL A 28 -16.61 16.86 -40.11
CA VAL A 28 -16.81 16.18 -38.85
C VAL A 28 -15.70 16.68 -37.91
N SER A 29 -16.01 17.72 -37.14
CA SER A 29 -15.17 18.11 -36.00
C SER A 29 -14.89 16.86 -35.17
N PRO A 30 -13.62 16.57 -34.81
CA PRO A 30 -13.33 15.47 -33.89
C PRO A 30 -14.11 15.77 -32.59
N ALA A 31 -14.91 14.79 -32.19
CA ALA A 31 -15.65 14.85 -30.94
C ALA A 31 -14.66 15.15 -29.82
N THR A 32 -14.72 16.35 -29.30
CA THR A 32 -13.96 16.75 -28.11
C THR A 32 -14.45 15.84 -26.99
N THR A 33 -13.62 14.87 -26.58
CA THR A 33 -13.88 14.05 -25.41
C THR A 33 -14.21 15.00 -24.27
N PRO A 34 -15.37 14.91 -23.60
CA PRO A 34 -15.68 15.81 -22.51
C PRO A 34 -14.56 15.72 -21.48
N ASN A 35 -14.00 16.89 -21.13
CA ASN A 35 -12.99 16.99 -20.09
C ASN A 35 -13.63 16.50 -18.79
N ARG A 36 -13.45 15.20 -18.44
CA ARG A 36 -14.00 14.61 -17.24
C ARG A 36 -13.35 15.31 -16.05
N THR A 37 -14.13 15.98 -15.26
CA THR A 37 -13.70 16.65 -14.03
C THR A 37 -13.74 15.69 -12.83
N SER A 38 -14.45 14.56 -12.96
CA SER A 38 -14.58 13.50 -11.97
C SER A 38 -14.44 12.11 -12.58
N ARG A 39 -14.20 11.10 -11.73
CA ARG A 39 -14.21 9.67 -12.05
C ARG A 39 -14.94 8.91 -10.96
N THR A 40 -15.58 7.80 -11.32
CA THR A 40 -16.21 6.87 -10.38
C THR A 40 -15.16 5.92 -9.83
N ILE A 41 -15.14 5.75 -8.50
CA ILE A 41 -14.30 4.79 -7.78
C ILE A 41 -15.21 3.78 -7.08
N GLU A 42 -14.98 2.49 -7.35
CA GLU A 42 -15.58 1.40 -6.59
C GLU A 42 -14.75 1.13 -5.33
N HIS A 43 -15.41 1.04 -4.17
CA HIS A 43 -14.73 0.87 -2.89
C HIS A 43 -15.59 0.09 -1.88
N ALA A 44 -15.08 -0.16 -0.69
CA ALA A 44 -15.71 -1.02 0.32
C ALA A 44 -17.13 -0.64 0.76
N MET A 45 -17.58 0.58 0.46
CA MET A 45 -18.92 1.07 0.82
C MET A 45 -19.83 1.34 -0.40
N GLY A 46 -19.41 0.91 -1.59
CA GLY A 46 -20.11 1.13 -2.87
C GLY A 46 -19.27 1.92 -3.85
N SER A 47 -19.88 2.84 -4.58
CA SER A 47 -19.20 3.69 -5.56
C SER A 47 -19.34 5.17 -5.22
N VAL A 48 -18.33 5.96 -5.58
CA VAL A 48 -18.32 7.41 -5.33
C VAL A 48 -17.65 8.17 -6.49
N GLU A 49 -18.18 9.34 -6.82
CA GLU A 49 -17.54 10.26 -7.76
C GLU A 49 -16.46 11.08 -7.04
N VAL A 50 -15.21 11.00 -7.51
CA VAL A 50 -14.08 11.76 -6.98
C VAL A 50 -13.48 12.69 -8.04
N PRO A 51 -12.86 13.82 -7.66
CA PRO A 51 -12.14 14.67 -8.61
C PRO A 51 -11.03 13.91 -9.35
N VAL A 52 -10.81 14.20 -10.63
CA VAL A 52 -9.71 13.60 -11.41
C VAL A 52 -8.34 13.94 -10.79
N SER A 53 -8.20 15.08 -10.15
CA SER A 53 -6.98 15.52 -9.46
C SER A 53 -7.35 16.17 -8.13
N PRO A 54 -7.55 15.38 -7.06
CA PRO A 54 -7.88 15.93 -5.75
C PRO A 54 -6.71 16.77 -5.21
N GLN A 55 -7.03 17.90 -4.59
CA GLN A 55 -6.05 18.88 -4.11
C GLN A 55 -5.98 18.93 -2.58
N ARG A 56 -7.06 18.57 -1.90
CA ARG A 56 -7.20 18.68 -0.45
C ARG A 56 -7.59 17.34 0.15
N VAL A 57 -6.61 16.45 0.21
CA VAL A 57 -6.82 15.07 0.65
C VAL A 57 -6.68 14.97 2.17
N VAL A 58 -7.66 14.34 2.82
CA VAL A 58 -7.59 13.91 4.22
C VAL A 58 -7.43 12.40 4.27
N VAL A 59 -6.57 11.91 5.15
CA VAL A 59 -6.31 10.47 5.33
C VAL A 59 -6.58 10.05 6.78
N LEU A 60 -7.28 8.93 6.95
CA LEU A 60 -7.82 8.50 8.24
C LEU A 60 -7.08 7.29 8.85
N ASP A 61 -5.85 7.02 8.41
CA ASP A 61 -4.97 6.00 9.00
C ASP A 61 -3.54 6.18 8.48
N THR A 62 -2.59 5.43 9.05
CA THR A 62 -1.19 5.41 8.62
C THR A 62 -1.02 4.81 7.22
N ALA A 63 -1.80 3.77 6.86
CA ALA A 63 -1.71 3.13 5.54
C ALA A 63 -2.02 4.10 4.38
N PRO A 64 -3.16 4.83 4.36
CA PRO A 64 -3.40 5.83 3.32
C PRO A 64 -2.45 7.04 3.42
N LEU A 65 -1.90 7.36 4.61
CA LEU A 65 -0.87 8.40 4.74
C LEU A 65 0.42 7.99 4.01
N ASP A 66 0.93 6.79 4.30
CA ASP A 66 2.11 6.21 3.64
C ASP A 66 1.91 6.16 2.13
N ALA A 67 0.75 5.65 1.67
CA ALA A 67 0.40 5.55 0.26
C ALA A 67 0.37 6.92 -0.44
N ALA A 68 -0.33 7.90 0.14
CA ALA A 68 -0.44 9.24 -0.44
C ALA A 68 0.94 9.91 -0.58
N LEU A 69 1.76 9.83 0.48
CA LEU A 69 3.12 10.39 0.48
C LEU A 69 4.04 9.68 -0.52
N ALA A 70 3.91 8.36 -0.67
CA ALA A 70 4.66 7.59 -1.67
C ALA A 70 4.29 8.00 -3.10
N LEU A 71 3.02 8.35 -3.34
CA LEU A 71 2.48 8.79 -4.62
C LEU A 71 2.71 10.29 -4.89
N GLY A 72 3.45 10.98 -4.01
CA GLY A 72 3.76 12.41 -4.16
C GLY A 72 2.60 13.34 -3.78
N VAL A 73 1.54 12.83 -3.16
CA VAL A 73 0.40 13.62 -2.69
C VAL A 73 0.56 13.86 -1.19
N LYS A 74 0.66 15.12 -0.79
CA LYS A 74 0.74 15.51 0.62
C LYS A 74 -0.66 15.81 1.16
N PRO A 75 -1.18 14.98 2.10
CA PRO A 75 -2.49 15.23 2.69
C PRO A 75 -2.51 16.56 3.47
N VAL A 76 -3.68 17.20 3.54
CA VAL A 76 -3.89 18.40 4.37
C VAL A 76 -4.19 18.05 5.83
N GLY A 77 -4.64 16.81 6.09
CA GLY A 77 -4.91 16.31 7.44
C GLY A 77 -4.77 14.80 7.56
N THR A 78 -4.35 14.35 8.73
CA THR A 78 -4.21 12.93 9.07
C THR A 78 -4.56 12.67 10.52
N ILE A 79 -4.93 11.43 10.83
CA ILE A 79 -4.93 10.94 12.21
C ILE A 79 -3.60 10.28 12.52
N VAL A 80 -3.20 10.31 13.77
CA VAL A 80 -1.98 9.67 14.27
C VAL A 80 -2.27 8.83 15.51
N TYR A 81 -1.35 7.91 15.80
CA TYR A 81 -1.34 7.17 17.06
C TYR A 81 -0.24 7.76 17.95
N ARG A 82 -0.50 8.87 18.62
CA ARG A 82 0.38 9.72 19.44
C ARG A 82 1.27 10.69 18.64
N GLN A 83 1.94 10.25 17.60
CA GLN A 83 2.81 11.05 16.75
C GLN A 83 2.87 10.50 15.34
N SER A 84 3.34 11.28 14.41
CA SER A 84 3.64 10.82 13.06
C SER A 84 4.76 9.79 13.09
N PRO A 85 4.69 8.73 12.25
CA PRO A 85 5.74 7.73 12.18
C PRO A 85 7.07 8.33 11.70
N ASP A 86 8.16 8.06 12.43
CA ASP A 86 9.48 8.64 12.15
C ASP A 86 10.03 8.25 10.76
N TYR A 87 9.69 7.06 10.23
CA TYR A 87 10.14 6.62 8.91
C TYR A 87 9.58 7.47 7.75
N LEU A 88 8.52 8.22 7.99
CA LEU A 88 7.96 9.16 7.01
C LEU A 88 8.74 10.48 6.94
N GLY A 89 9.50 10.81 8.00
CA GLY A 89 10.38 11.97 8.07
C GLY A 89 9.67 13.29 7.81
N ASP A 90 10.38 14.22 7.20
CA ASP A 90 9.91 15.59 6.90
C ASP A 90 8.71 15.63 5.94
N ARG A 91 8.34 14.50 5.31
CA ARG A 91 7.15 14.41 4.44
C ARG A 91 5.86 14.73 5.19
N THR A 92 5.83 14.52 6.53
CA THR A 92 4.66 14.78 7.38
C THR A 92 4.59 16.22 7.90
N GLU A 93 5.61 17.04 7.71
CA GLU A 93 5.61 18.43 8.15
C GLU A 93 4.44 19.22 7.54
N GLY A 94 3.73 19.99 8.38
CA GLY A 94 2.60 20.82 7.95
C GLY A 94 1.32 20.05 7.64
N ILE A 95 1.26 18.73 7.85
CA ILE A 95 0.01 17.96 7.82
C ILE A 95 -0.71 18.17 9.16
N GLU A 96 -1.97 18.62 9.13
CA GLU A 96 -2.74 18.85 10.35
C GLU A 96 -3.14 17.50 10.99
N ILE A 97 -2.98 17.40 12.31
CA ILE A 97 -3.42 16.24 13.07
C ILE A 97 -4.88 16.44 13.44
N ILE A 98 -5.77 15.66 12.84
CA ILE A 98 -7.22 15.76 12.97
C ILE A 98 -7.84 14.69 13.88
N GLY A 99 -7.04 14.00 14.65
CA GLY A 99 -7.51 12.97 15.57
C GLY A 99 -6.41 12.07 16.08
N ASP A 100 -6.74 11.23 17.07
CA ASP A 100 -5.84 10.25 17.67
C ASP A 100 -6.44 8.84 17.58
N GLY A 101 -5.61 7.87 17.21
CA GLY A 101 -6.02 6.50 17.03
C GLY A 101 -7.01 6.32 15.88
N ASN A 102 -8.21 5.75 16.17
CA ASN A 102 -9.28 5.55 15.18
C ASN A 102 -10.42 6.58 15.35
N LYS A 103 -10.14 7.72 15.95
CA LYS A 103 -11.16 8.73 16.25
C LYS A 103 -10.83 10.04 15.55
N PRO A 104 -11.23 10.22 14.27
CA PRO A 104 -11.11 11.50 13.61
C PRO A 104 -12.06 12.53 14.27
N ASN A 105 -11.58 13.77 14.41
CA ASN A 105 -12.42 14.90 14.76
C ASN A 105 -13.11 15.41 13.49
N LEU A 106 -14.40 15.12 13.32
CA LEU A 106 -15.17 15.48 12.12
C LEU A 106 -15.24 17.00 11.91
N GLU A 107 -15.21 17.82 12.97
CA GLU A 107 -15.18 19.27 12.84
C GLU A 107 -13.84 19.75 12.26
N ALA A 108 -12.71 19.16 12.72
CA ALA A 108 -11.40 19.43 12.14
C ALA A 108 -11.33 18.98 10.67
N VAL A 109 -11.90 17.81 10.33
CA VAL A 109 -12.00 17.35 8.94
C VAL A 109 -12.79 18.36 8.10
N LEU A 110 -13.96 18.80 8.57
CA LEU A 110 -14.80 19.78 7.86
C LEU A 110 -14.08 21.12 7.65
N ASN A 111 -13.36 21.61 8.67
CA ASN A 111 -12.62 22.88 8.60
C ASN A 111 -11.48 22.84 7.56
N LEU A 112 -10.93 21.66 7.28
CA LEU A 112 -9.94 21.46 6.23
C LEU A 112 -10.52 21.54 4.82
N GLN A 113 -11.86 21.53 4.65
CA GLN A 113 -12.53 21.57 3.36
C GLN A 113 -11.91 20.57 2.36
N PRO A 114 -11.85 19.28 2.69
CA PRO A 114 -11.27 18.29 1.80
C PRO A 114 -12.11 18.11 0.53
N ASP A 115 -11.47 17.71 -0.56
CA ASP A 115 -12.11 17.26 -1.79
C ASP A 115 -12.03 15.74 -1.98
N LEU A 116 -11.28 15.06 -1.09
CA LEU A 116 -11.22 13.60 -1.00
C LEU A 116 -10.82 13.17 0.42
N ILE A 117 -11.48 12.11 0.91
CA ILE A 117 -11.14 11.44 2.17
C ILE A 117 -10.78 9.98 1.88
N LEU A 118 -9.62 9.52 2.39
CA LEU A 118 -9.14 8.15 2.25
C LEU A 118 -9.06 7.46 3.61
N GLY A 119 -9.45 6.19 3.66
CA GLY A 119 -9.38 5.39 4.87
C GLY A 119 -9.60 3.91 4.60
N SER A 120 -9.93 3.16 5.65
CA SER A 120 -10.35 1.77 5.56
C SER A 120 -11.71 1.58 6.22
N LYS A 121 -12.49 0.61 5.76
CA LYS A 121 -13.79 0.23 6.34
C LYS A 121 -13.65 -0.19 7.80
N ILE A 122 -12.56 -0.90 8.12
CA ILE A 122 -12.25 -1.31 9.50
C ILE A 122 -12.03 -0.10 10.41
N GLY A 123 -11.39 0.96 9.89
CA GLY A 123 -11.05 2.15 10.68
C GLY A 123 -12.13 3.24 10.71
N ALA A 124 -12.87 3.40 9.63
CA ALA A 124 -13.77 4.55 9.43
C ALA A 124 -15.16 4.19 8.90
N GLY A 125 -15.49 2.90 8.73
CA GLY A 125 -16.76 2.47 8.16
C GLY A 125 -17.98 2.93 8.93
N GLU A 126 -17.92 2.97 10.25
CA GLU A 126 -19.01 3.48 11.12
C GLU A 126 -19.28 4.99 10.91
N LEU A 127 -18.26 5.74 10.46
CA LEU A 127 -18.34 7.18 10.22
C LEU A 127 -18.58 7.51 8.74
N TYR A 128 -18.71 6.50 7.87
CA TYR A 128 -18.78 6.68 6.42
C TYR A 128 -19.87 7.70 6.00
N THR A 129 -21.08 7.58 6.58
CA THR A 129 -22.19 8.49 6.26
C THR A 129 -21.86 9.96 6.59
N GLN A 130 -21.25 10.21 7.76
CA GLN A 130 -20.87 11.56 8.15
C GLN A 130 -19.71 12.10 7.31
N LEU A 131 -18.70 11.26 7.04
CA LEU A 131 -17.55 11.63 6.21
C LEU A 131 -17.99 11.96 4.78
N SER A 132 -18.91 11.17 4.20
CA SER A 132 -19.44 11.37 2.86
C SER A 132 -20.29 12.64 2.71
N GLN A 133 -20.80 13.20 3.83
CA GLN A 133 -21.43 14.52 3.85
C GLN A 133 -20.42 15.67 3.79
N ILE A 134 -19.15 15.41 4.16
CA ILE A 134 -18.07 16.40 4.13
C ILE A 134 -17.41 16.40 2.75
N ALA A 135 -17.01 15.22 2.26
CA ALA A 135 -16.35 15.08 0.95
C ALA A 135 -16.48 13.63 0.42
N PRO A 136 -16.25 13.41 -0.89
CA PRO A 136 -16.10 12.07 -1.44
C PRO A 136 -15.14 11.23 -0.58
N THR A 137 -15.62 10.06 -0.13
CA THR A 137 -14.89 9.20 0.81
C THR A 137 -14.67 7.83 0.21
N VAL A 138 -13.41 7.41 0.07
CA VAL A 138 -12.99 6.11 -0.46
C VAL A 138 -12.39 5.29 0.68
N LEU A 139 -12.97 4.12 0.95
CA LEU A 139 -12.52 3.19 1.98
C LEU A 139 -12.10 1.85 1.37
N THR A 140 -10.93 1.35 1.73
CA THR A 140 -10.50 -0.03 1.44
C THR A 140 -11.26 -1.03 2.31
N GLU A 141 -11.41 -2.30 1.89
CA GLU A 141 -12.01 -3.35 2.72
C GLU A 141 -11.18 -3.60 3.97
N GLY A 142 -9.92 -3.92 3.78
CA GLY A 142 -8.97 -4.12 4.86
C GLY A 142 -8.14 -2.86 5.16
N SER A 143 -7.33 -2.96 6.19
CA SER A 143 -6.48 -1.85 6.65
C SER A 143 -4.99 -2.03 6.32
N GLY A 144 -4.62 -3.01 5.50
CA GLY A 144 -3.24 -3.41 5.23
C GLY A 144 -2.62 -4.30 6.32
N ARG A 145 -3.34 -4.59 7.40
CA ARG A 145 -2.83 -5.44 8.49
C ARG A 145 -2.70 -6.90 8.12
N ALA A 146 -3.55 -7.37 7.23
CA ALA A 146 -3.63 -8.76 6.77
C ALA A 146 -2.95 -8.96 5.41
N GLY A 147 -1.89 -8.23 5.09
CA GLY A 147 -1.16 -8.38 3.84
C GLY A 147 -1.85 -7.76 2.61
N ASP A 148 -3.02 -7.19 2.75
CA ASP A 148 -3.84 -6.56 1.71
C ASP A 148 -3.36 -5.14 1.30
N TRP A 149 -2.13 -4.81 1.64
CA TRP A 149 -1.58 -3.48 1.40
C TRP A 149 -1.31 -3.14 -0.08
N PRO A 150 -0.97 -4.10 -0.99
CA PRO A 150 -0.78 -3.77 -2.40
C PRO A 150 -2.08 -3.35 -3.08
N GLU A 151 -3.19 -4.07 -2.80
CA GLU A 151 -4.53 -3.76 -3.30
C GLU A 151 -5.03 -2.42 -2.75
N ASN A 152 -4.77 -2.16 -1.47
CA ASN A 152 -5.11 -0.89 -0.83
C ASN A 152 -4.34 0.27 -1.46
N LEU A 153 -3.03 0.10 -1.74
CA LEU A 153 -2.22 1.11 -2.46
C LEU A 153 -2.80 1.40 -3.84
N GLN A 154 -3.22 0.37 -4.59
CA GLN A 154 -3.82 0.54 -5.92
C GLN A 154 -5.12 1.34 -5.85
N LEU A 155 -6.03 1.02 -4.91
CA LEU A 155 -7.28 1.76 -4.74
C LEU A 155 -7.04 3.22 -4.31
N TYR A 156 -6.11 3.47 -3.39
CA TYR A 156 -5.74 4.84 -3.02
C TYR A 156 -5.15 5.61 -4.21
N ALA A 157 -4.30 4.95 -4.99
CA ALA A 157 -3.71 5.56 -6.19
C ALA A 157 -4.76 5.86 -7.27
N GLU A 158 -5.73 4.98 -7.47
CA GLU A 158 -6.86 5.22 -8.35
C GLU A 158 -7.65 6.44 -7.88
N ALA A 159 -7.99 6.52 -6.59
CA ALA A 159 -8.69 7.66 -6.02
C ALA A 159 -7.89 8.97 -6.12
N LEU A 160 -6.56 8.92 -6.06
CA LEU A 160 -5.66 10.06 -6.19
C LEU A 160 -5.30 10.42 -7.65
N GLY A 161 -5.66 9.59 -8.63
CA GLY A 161 -5.24 9.76 -10.03
C GLY A 161 -3.78 9.43 -10.29
N GLN A 162 -3.22 8.52 -9.51
CA GLN A 162 -1.81 8.17 -9.51
C GLN A 162 -1.57 6.66 -9.81
N SER A 163 -2.49 6.01 -10.53
CA SER A 163 -2.42 4.55 -10.78
C SER A 163 -1.09 4.12 -11.42
N THR A 164 -0.60 4.86 -12.42
CA THR A 164 0.69 4.57 -13.05
C THR A 164 1.87 4.68 -12.08
N ALA A 165 1.83 5.65 -11.16
CA ALA A 165 2.86 5.78 -10.13
C ALA A 165 2.83 4.61 -9.14
N ALA A 166 1.65 4.12 -8.77
CA ALA A 166 1.51 2.93 -7.92
C ALA A 166 2.05 1.67 -8.60
N GLU A 167 1.74 1.46 -9.88
CA GLU A 167 2.28 0.35 -10.66
C GLU A 167 3.82 0.36 -10.67
N GLN A 168 4.42 1.53 -10.87
CA GLN A 168 5.87 1.69 -10.83
C GLN A 168 6.44 1.40 -9.44
N LEU A 169 5.82 1.94 -8.37
CA LEU A 169 6.25 1.69 -6.99
C LEU A 169 6.22 0.20 -6.63
N LEU A 170 5.17 -0.52 -7.06
CA LEU A 170 5.04 -1.97 -6.86
C LEU A 170 6.04 -2.75 -7.71
N ALA A 171 6.33 -2.31 -8.94
CA ALA A 171 7.35 -2.93 -9.79
C ALA A 171 8.75 -2.79 -9.16
N ASP A 172 9.10 -1.61 -8.65
CA ASP A 172 10.36 -1.34 -7.96
C ASP A 172 10.48 -2.17 -6.67
N TYR A 173 9.40 -2.29 -5.89
CA TYR A 173 9.35 -3.14 -4.71
C TYR A 173 9.63 -4.61 -5.08
N ARG A 174 8.92 -5.15 -6.07
CA ARG A 174 9.12 -6.53 -6.54
C ARG A 174 10.53 -6.76 -7.07
N GLN A 175 11.12 -5.77 -7.74
CA GLN A 175 12.51 -5.83 -8.18
C GLN A 175 13.46 -5.91 -6.98
N ARG A 176 13.25 -5.09 -5.94
CA ARG A 176 14.05 -5.13 -4.72
C ARG A 176 13.93 -6.47 -3.98
N VAL A 177 12.72 -7.04 -3.92
CA VAL A 177 12.48 -8.38 -3.38
C VAL A 177 13.31 -9.43 -4.13
N ARG A 178 13.26 -9.45 -5.46
CA ARG A 178 14.07 -10.39 -6.26
C ARG A 178 15.57 -10.23 -6.05
N GLN A 179 16.07 -9.00 -5.90
CA GLN A 179 17.47 -8.75 -5.59
C GLN A 179 17.87 -9.32 -4.25
N LEU A 180 17.01 -9.16 -3.24
CA LEU A 180 17.24 -9.68 -1.90
C LEU A 180 17.17 -11.21 -1.88
N GLN A 181 16.18 -11.81 -2.58
CA GLN A 181 16.10 -13.27 -2.76
C GLN A 181 17.39 -13.84 -3.37
N ALA A 182 17.90 -13.20 -4.43
CA ALA A 182 19.12 -13.66 -5.10
C ALA A 182 20.40 -13.52 -4.24
N ALA A 183 20.40 -12.61 -3.26
CA ALA A 183 21.51 -12.40 -2.35
C ALA A 183 21.51 -13.35 -1.14
N ILE A 184 20.42 -14.07 -0.89
CA ILE A 184 20.26 -14.99 0.23
C ILE A 184 20.30 -16.43 -0.30
N ASP A 185 21.20 -17.23 0.24
CA ASP A 185 21.23 -18.66 -0.07
C ASP A 185 20.03 -19.35 0.60
N GLN A 186 19.18 -19.99 -0.21
CA GLN A 186 18.01 -20.77 0.22
C GLN A 186 17.12 -20.01 1.23
N PRO A 187 16.50 -18.87 0.89
CA PRO A 187 15.70 -18.11 1.84
C PRO A 187 14.57 -18.94 2.47
N GLN A 188 14.04 -19.93 1.76
CA GLN A 188 13.01 -20.86 2.24
C GLN A 188 13.52 -21.81 3.35
N ALA A 189 14.82 -21.94 3.55
CA ALA A 189 15.40 -22.72 4.65
C ALA A 189 15.59 -21.89 5.93
N LEU A 190 15.39 -20.58 5.87
CA LEU A 190 15.52 -19.68 7.01
C LEU A 190 14.15 -19.41 7.65
N GLU A 191 14.00 -19.78 8.91
CA GLU A 191 12.84 -19.46 9.72
C GLU A 191 12.97 -18.07 10.35
N ILE A 192 12.08 -17.15 9.97
CA ILE A 192 12.08 -15.78 10.48
C ILE A 192 10.94 -15.59 11.47
N SER A 193 11.27 -15.25 12.71
CA SER A 193 10.31 -14.90 13.75
C SER A 193 10.15 -13.38 13.85
N VAL A 194 8.90 -12.89 13.97
CA VAL A 194 8.58 -11.47 14.17
C VAL A 194 7.75 -11.32 15.42
N VAL A 195 8.29 -10.65 16.42
CA VAL A 195 7.68 -10.61 17.75
C VAL A 195 7.61 -9.18 18.30
N ILE A 196 6.54 -8.91 19.05
CA ILE A 196 6.42 -7.74 19.91
C ILE A 196 6.07 -8.19 21.32
N VAL A 197 6.66 -7.58 22.31
CA VAL A 197 6.43 -7.92 23.72
C VAL A 197 5.75 -6.76 24.43
N PRO A 198 4.42 -6.67 24.41
CA PRO A 198 3.70 -5.81 25.33
C PRO A 198 3.59 -6.49 26.69
N LYS A 199 3.67 -5.70 27.70
CA LYS A 199 3.72 -5.91 29.17
C LYS A 199 3.60 -7.36 29.74
N ASP A 200 2.66 -8.17 29.31
CA ASP A 200 2.40 -9.49 29.90
C ASP A 200 2.09 -10.59 28.84
N ILE A 201 2.14 -10.25 27.57
CA ILE A 201 1.77 -11.15 26.47
C ILE A 201 2.79 -10.99 25.34
N VAL A 202 3.35 -12.08 24.87
CA VAL A 202 4.13 -12.08 23.64
C VAL A 202 3.17 -12.19 22.46
N ARG A 203 3.33 -11.31 21.50
CA ARG A 203 2.61 -11.38 20.22
C ARG A 203 3.59 -11.67 19.12
N ALA A 204 3.32 -12.74 18.38
CA ALA A 204 4.05 -13.07 17.17
C ALA A 204 3.21 -12.70 15.95
N PHE A 205 3.79 -12.00 14.99
CA PHE A 205 3.12 -11.69 13.75
C PHE A 205 3.21 -12.86 12.80
N THR A 206 2.08 -13.27 12.24
CA THR A 206 1.96 -14.46 11.40
C THR A 206 2.27 -14.18 9.94
N THR A 207 2.28 -15.21 9.11
CA THR A 207 2.44 -15.13 7.65
C THR A 207 1.40 -14.19 7.03
N GLY A 208 0.15 -14.23 7.48
CA GLY A 208 -0.92 -13.35 6.99
C GLY A 208 -0.84 -11.89 7.48
N SER A 209 0.15 -11.51 8.31
CA SER A 209 0.33 -10.11 8.71
C SER A 209 1.00 -9.26 7.64
N PHE A 210 0.94 -7.91 7.78
CA PHE A 210 1.69 -6.99 6.92
C PHE A 210 3.18 -7.33 6.82
N ALA A 211 3.86 -7.47 7.95
CA ALA A 211 5.28 -7.85 7.95
C ALA A 211 5.47 -9.28 7.42
N GLY A 212 4.54 -10.19 7.74
CA GLY A 212 4.55 -11.57 7.25
C GLY A 212 4.45 -11.65 5.74
N SER A 213 3.60 -10.83 5.10
CA SER A 213 3.47 -10.79 3.63
C SER A 213 4.77 -10.35 2.96
N VAL A 214 5.49 -9.36 3.52
CA VAL A 214 6.80 -8.94 3.00
C VAL A 214 7.85 -10.03 3.14
N LEU A 215 7.86 -10.76 4.27
CA LEU A 215 8.75 -11.91 4.46
C LEU A 215 8.43 -13.05 3.49
N GLN A 216 7.15 -13.31 3.24
CA GLN A 216 6.68 -14.30 2.27
C GLN A 216 7.09 -13.93 0.85
N ASP A 217 7.02 -12.66 0.47
CA ASP A 217 7.50 -12.18 -0.84
C ASP A 217 8.98 -12.49 -1.06
N ILE A 218 9.81 -12.45 -0.01
CA ILE A 218 11.23 -12.84 -0.06
C ILE A 218 11.39 -14.37 -0.11
N GLY A 219 10.40 -15.13 0.32
CA GLY A 219 10.42 -16.59 0.34
C GLY A 219 10.94 -17.19 1.65
N PHE A 220 10.94 -16.44 2.75
CA PHE A 220 11.30 -16.96 4.07
C PHE A 220 10.24 -17.89 4.64
N SER A 221 10.67 -18.90 5.39
CA SER A 221 9.80 -19.73 6.24
C SER A 221 9.51 -19.04 7.57
N ARG A 222 8.51 -19.58 8.26
CA ARG A 222 8.09 -19.06 9.57
C ARG A 222 8.10 -20.20 10.61
N PRO A 223 8.39 -19.91 11.88
CA PRO A 223 8.14 -20.87 12.95
C PRO A 223 6.68 -21.35 12.91
N PRO A 224 6.39 -22.63 13.24
CA PRO A 224 5.03 -23.19 13.11
C PRO A 224 3.91 -22.38 13.77
N ALA A 225 4.20 -21.74 14.90
CA ALA A 225 3.23 -20.88 15.60
C ALA A 225 2.94 -19.56 14.87
N GLN A 226 3.71 -19.20 13.85
CA GLN A 226 3.61 -17.99 13.06
C GLN A 226 3.26 -18.28 11.59
N ASP A 227 3.17 -19.54 11.20
CA ASP A 227 2.79 -19.97 9.85
C ASP A 227 1.27 -20.09 9.74
N ASP A 228 0.59 -18.95 9.85
CA ASP A 228 -0.86 -18.81 9.73
C ASP A 228 -1.16 -17.70 8.70
N PRO A 229 -1.56 -18.07 7.46
CA PRO A 229 -1.85 -17.11 6.41
C PRO A 229 -3.18 -16.36 6.62
N ASP A 230 -4.09 -16.89 7.42
CA ASP A 230 -5.42 -16.31 7.66
C ASP A 230 -5.44 -15.39 8.89
N GLY A 231 -4.49 -15.58 9.80
CA GLY A 231 -4.30 -14.73 10.97
C GLY A 231 -3.30 -13.60 10.72
N TYR A 232 -3.26 -12.61 11.60
CA TYR A 232 -2.21 -11.59 11.56
C TYR A 232 -1.39 -11.52 12.85
N VAL A 233 -1.84 -12.11 13.95
CA VAL A 233 -1.15 -12.14 15.26
C VAL A 233 -1.49 -13.40 16.03
N ALA A 234 -0.49 -14.21 16.37
CA ALA A 234 -0.57 -15.23 17.38
C ALA A 234 -0.26 -14.64 18.77
N ARG A 235 -1.04 -15.01 19.78
CA ARG A 235 -0.82 -14.63 21.19
C ARG A 235 -0.18 -15.81 21.91
N LEU A 236 1.01 -15.62 22.41
CA LEU A 236 1.77 -16.65 23.10
C LEU A 236 1.93 -16.29 24.58
N SER A 237 1.84 -17.30 25.45
CA SER A 237 2.20 -17.12 26.86
C SER A 237 3.72 -17.01 27.03
N ALA A 238 4.18 -16.44 28.14
CA ALA A 238 5.61 -16.39 28.45
C ALA A 238 6.24 -17.79 28.57
N GLU A 239 5.45 -18.82 28.82
CA GLU A 239 5.89 -20.22 28.89
C GLU A 239 6.10 -20.86 27.50
N SER A 240 5.57 -20.23 26.46
CA SER A 240 5.65 -20.73 25.08
C SER A 240 6.69 -19.97 24.25
N LEU A 241 7.70 -19.35 24.87
CA LEU A 241 8.72 -18.55 24.17
C LEU A 241 9.56 -19.39 23.19
N GLU A 242 9.69 -20.71 23.40
CA GLU A 242 10.32 -21.61 22.44
C GLU A 242 9.64 -21.59 21.07
N ALA A 243 8.32 -21.32 21.02
CA ALA A 243 7.57 -21.15 19.78
C ALA A 243 7.91 -19.85 19.00
N LEU A 244 8.75 -18.99 19.58
CA LEU A 244 9.27 -17.77 18.97
C LEU A 244 10.64 -17.96 18.34
N ASP A 245 11.30 -19.09 18.60
CA ASP A 245 12.63 -19.35 18.08
C ASP A 245 12.56 -19.58 16.57
N GLY A 246 13.63 -19.21 15.90
CA GLY A 246 13.85 -19.36 14.48
C GLY A 246 15.30 -19.02 14.19
N ASP A 247 15.69 -19.04 12.92
CA ASP A 247 17.06 -18.64 12.54
C ASP A 247 17.33 -17.17 12.84
N TYR A 248 16.30 -16.32 12.71
CA TYR A 248 16.34 -14.89 13.03
C TYR A 248 15.09 -14.45 13.79
N VAL A 249 15.26 -13.55 14.73
CA VAL A 249 14.18 -12.89 15.45
C VAL A 249 14.20 -11.39 15.18
N PHE A 250 13.16 -10.88 14.55
CA PHE A 250 12.90 -9.44 14.45
C PHE A 250 12.06 -9.03 15.65
N LEU A 251 12.71 -8.39 16.60
CA LEU A 251 12.09 -7.91 17.82
C LEU A 251 11.55 -6.50 17.61
N ILE A 252 10.23 -6.38 17.57
CA ILE A 252 9.57 -5.08 17.41
C ILE A 252 9.68 -4.33 18.72
N TYR A 253 10.49 -3.30 18.70
CA TYR A 253 10.61 -2.31 19.72
C TYR A 253 9.70 -1.13 19.40
N SER A 254 8.73 -0.83 20.23
CA SER A 254 7.79 0.24 19.95
C SER A 254 7.67 1.22 21.09
N THR A 255 8.12 2.43 20.87
CA THR A 255 7.69 3.63 21.60
C THR A 255 6.31 4.11 21.15
N TYR A 256 5.77 3.52 20.07
CA TYR A 256 4.55 3.90 19.38
C TYR A 256 3.26 3.71 20.22
N ARG A 257 3.25 2.84 21.23
CA ARG A 257 2.11 2.67 22.15
C ARG A 257 2.52 2.82 23.62
N PRO A 258 1.69 3.51 24.45
CA PRO A 258 1.92 3.54 25.90
C PRO A 258 1.84 2.14 26.50
N GLY A 259 2.72 1.82 27.43
CA GLY A 259 2.69 0.55 28.17
C GLY A 259 3.32 -0.62 27.46
N GLY A 260 4.12 -0.40 26.40
CA GLY A 260 5.03 -1.40 25.88
C GLY A 260 5.95 -1.90 26.98
N THR A 261 6.19 -3.20 27.06
CA THR A 261 7.15 -3.79 27.99
C THR A 261 8.50 -3.16 27.72
N SER A 262 9.23 -2.83 28.77
CA SER A 262 10.62 -2.48 28.56
C SER A 262 11.29 -3.71 27.96
N LYS A 263 12.04 -3.54 26.88
CA LYS A 263 12.93 -4.56 26.31
C LYS A 263 13.67 -5.31 27.42
N ALA A 264 14.13 -4.58 28.45
CA ALA A 264 14.83 -5.13 29.60
C ALA A 264 14.05 -6.27 30.29
N ALA A 265 12.74 -6.16 30.46
CA ALA A 265 11.96 -7.21 31.12
C ALA A 265 11.86 -8.49 30.28
N PHE A 266 11.82 -8.37 28.94
CA PHE A 266 11.75 -9.52 28.05
C PHE A 266 13.12 -10.19 27.88
N VAL A 267 14.17 -9.44 27.64
CA VAL A 267 15.53 -9.98 27.47
C VAL A 267 16.12 -10.57 28.75
N THR A 268 15.56 -10.26 29.93
CA THR A 268 15.94 -10.87 31.21
C THR A 268 15.18 -12.14 31.52
N HIS A 269 14.17 -12.52 30.71
CA HIS A 269 13.44 -13.78 30.92
C HIS A 269 14.38 -14.99 30.71
N PRO A 270 14.37 -16.01 31.60
CA PRO A 270 15.32 -17.14 31.50
C PRO A 270 15.29 -17.86 30.17
N ILE A 271 14.11 -17.99 29.52
CA ILE A 271 13.97 -18.68 28.24
C ILE A 271 14.60 -17.86 27.09
N TRP A 272 14.65 -16.51 27.21
CA TRP A 272 15.23 -15.67 26.16
C TRP A 272 16.67 -16.09 25.81
N SER A 273 17.51 -16.32 26.80
CA SER A 273 18.91 -16.72 26.60
C SER A 273 19.07 -18.14 26.01
N GLN A 274 17.98 -18.92 25.98
CA GLN A 274 17.96 -20.28 25.44
C GLN A 274 17.59 -20.30 23.95
N LEU A 275 16.97 -19.23 23.44
CA LEU A 275 16.62 -19.15 22.02
C LEU A 275 17.88 -19.21 21.16
N GLN A 276 17.85 -20.03 20.10
CA GLN A 276 18.97 -20.21 19.18
C GLN A 276 19.37 -18.90 18.51
N ALA A 277 18.38 -18.10 18.05
CA ALA A 277 18.63 -16.79 17.47
C ALA A 277 19.37 -15.84 18.43
N VAL A 278 19.07 -15.91 19.74
CA VAL A 278 19.76 -15.11 20.77
C VAL A 278 21.22 -15.57 20.96
N GLN A 279 21.45 -16.89 21.07
CA GLN A 279 22.77 -17.47 21.23
C GLN A 279 23.69 -17.20 20.03
N GLN A 280 23.11 -17.03 18.85
CA GLN A 280 23.85 -16.77 17.60
C GLN A 280 23.93 -15.26 17.23
N ASP A 281 23.49 -14.34 18.10
CA ASP A 281 23.43 -12.89 17.86
C ASP A 281 22.58 -12.52 16.61
N ARG A 282 21.52 -13.28 16.35
CA ARG A 282 20.61 -13.12 15.21
C ARG A 282 19.27 -12.49 15.61
N VAL A 283 19.30 -11.62 16.61
CA VAL A 283 18.15 -10.80 16.99
C VAL A 283 18.32 -9.40 16.45
N CYS A 284 17.34 -8.90 15.68
CA CYS A 284 17.34 -7.58 15.12
C CYS A 284 16.18 -6.77 15.66
N GLU A 285 16.49 -5.61 16.25
CA GLU A 285 15.49 -4.68 16.75
C GLU A 285 14.96 -3.85 15.59
N VAL A 286 13.63 -3.73 15.51
CA VAL A 286 12.94 -3.02 14.43
C VAL A 286 11.81 -2.15 14.97
N ASP A 287 11.49 -1.09 14.22
CA ASP A 287 10.48 -0.13 14.63
C ASP A 287 9.05 -0.63 14.38
N GLY A 288 8.22 -0.59 15.40
CA GLY A 288 6.79 -0.94 15.29
C GLY A 288 5.98 0.03 14.44
N ALA A 289 6.44 1.26 14.25
CA ALA A 289 5.80 2.20 13.32
C ALA A 289 5.93 1.72 11.87
N VAL A 290 7.01 1.04 11.53
CA VAL A 290 7.25 0.41 10.22
C VAL A 290 6.57 -0.95 10.13
N TRP A 291 6.93 -1.88 11.04
CA TRP A 291 6.59 -3.29 10.92
C TRP A 291 5.14 -3.64 11.29
N VAL A 292 4.44 -2.75 11.99
CA VAL A 292 3.05 -2.96 12.43
C VAL A 292 2.09 -1.88 11.95
N ALA A 293 2.51 -0.62 12.01
CA ALA A 293 1.62 0.50 11.75
C ALA A 293 1.67 1.04 10.33
N GLY A 294 2.76 0.87 9.60
CA GLY A 294 2.99 1.43 8.27
C GLY A 294 2.00 0.94 7.22
N ARG A 295 1.95 -0.35 7.02
CA ARG A 295 0.95 -1.10 6.25
C ARG A 295 0.73 -0.60 4.81
N SER A 296 1.77 -0.04 4.17
CA SER A 296 1.81 0.35 2.77
C SER A 296 3.25 0.37 2.25
N ILE A 297 3.48 0.92 1.07
CA ILE A 297 4.68 0.75 0.24
C ILE A 297 5.97 1.30 0.86
N LEU A 298 5.94 2.48 1.55
CA LEU A 298 7.15 3.03 2.17
C LEU A 298 7.60 2.16 3.35
N ALA A 299 6.66 1.71 4.18
CA ALA A 299 6.94 0.77 5.25
C ALA A 299 7.42 -0.58 4.72
N ALA A 300 6.81 -1.14 3.66
CA ALA A 300 7.26 -2.37 3.03
C ALA A 300 8.70 -2.27 2.51
N LYS A 301 9.05 -1.16 1.85
CA LYS A 301 10.43 -0.90 1.41
C LYS A 301 11.40 -0.73 2.59
N GLN A 302 10.96 -0.16 3.70
CA GLN A 302 11.79 -0.05 4.90
C GLN A 302 12.02 -1.43 5.54
N ILE A 303 11.01 -2.31 5.58
CA ILE A 303 11.18 -3.70 6.05
C ILE A 303 12.26 -4.42 5.24
N LEU A 304 12.27 -4.29 3.90
CA LEU A 304 13.35 -4.87 3.08
C LEU A 304 14.73 -4.34 3.48
N THR A 305 14.83 -3.05 3.79
CA THR A 305 16.07 -2.41 4.24
C THR A 305 16.52 -2.95 5.60
N ASP A 306 15.59 -3.09 6.55
CA ASP A 306 15.85 -3.61 7.88
C ASP A 306 16.33 -5.07 7.83
N ILE A 307 15.69 -5.90 6.99
CA ILE A 307 16.07 -7.30 6.75
C ILE A 307 17.49 -7.36 6.19
N GLU A 308 17.78 -6.58 5.14
CA GLU A 308 19.10 -6.55 4.53
C GLU A 308 20.19 -6.12 5.53
N ALA A 309 19.92 -5.11 6.34
CA ALA A 309 20.83 -4.65 7.38
C ALA A 309 21.08 -5.71 8.46
N CYS A 310 20.01 -6.40 8.88
CA CYS A 310 20.09 -7.50 9.85
C CYS A 310 20.97 -8.65 9.33
N LEU A 311 20.67 -9.17 8.15
CA LEU A 311 21.38 -10.28 7.54
C LEU A 311 22.86 -9.94 7.26
N THR A 312 23.14 -8.71 6.77
CA THR A 312 24.53 -8.27 6.52
C THR A 312 25.35 -8.17 7.80
N ARG A 313 24.74 -7.76 8.91
CA ARG A 313 25.41 -7.66 10.22
C ARG A 313 25.81 -9.03 10.76
N THR A 314 24.93 -10.01 10.60
CA THR A 314 25.02 -11.31 11.28
C THR A 314 25.56 -12.43 10.41
N SER A 315 25.64 -12.26 9.08
CA SER A 315 26.16 -13.28 8.14
C SER A 315 27.38 -12.75 7.36
N PRO A 316 28.58 -13.27 7.64
CA PRO A 316 29.80 -12.88 6.93
C PRO A 316 29.75 -13.13 5.41
N GLN A 317 28.95 -14.08 4.97
CA GLN A 317 28.82 -14.47 3.55
C GLN A 317 28.14 -13.40 2.69
N ILE A 318 27.15 -12.68 3.22
CA ILE A 318 26.46 -11.59 2.52
C ILE A 318 27.35 -10.33 2.45
N ARG A 319 28.31 -10.19 3.37
CA ARG A 319 29.24 -9.06 3.41
C ARG A 319 30.23 -9.07 2.23
N ASN A 320 30.63 -10.24 1.72
CA ASN A 320 31.67 -10.37 0.68
C ASN A 320 31.12 -10.14 -0.75
N SER A 321 29.85 -10.35 -1.02
CA SER A 321 29.25 -10.13 -2.34
C SER A 321 29.14 -8.63 -2.73
N ARG A 322 29.26 -7.69 -1.77
CA ARG A 322 29.25 -6.26 -2.00
C ARG A 322 30.63 -5.62 -2.25
N SER A 323 31.71 -6.32 -1.94
CA SER A 323 33.06 -5.79 -2.17
C SER A 323 33.60 -6.08 -3.58
N GLU A 324 32.89 -6.85 -4.39
CA GLU A 324 33.28 -7.26 -5.75
C GLU A 324 32.37 -6.69 -6.87
N GLY A 325 31.46 -5.81 -6.58
CA GLY A 325 30.62 -5.05 -7.53
C GLY A 325 30.84 -3.56 -7.37
#